data_832f50a21871bdff1c535f07e045993d
#
_entry.id   832f50a21871bdff1c535f07e045993d
#
_cell.length_a   1.000
_cell.length_b   1.000
_cell.length_c   1.000
_cell.angle_alpha   90.00
_cell.angle_beta   90.00
_cell.angle_gamma   90.00
#
_symmetry.space_group_name_H-M   'P 1'
#
loop_
_entity.id
_entity.type
_entity.pdbx_description
1 polymer ?
#
loop_
_entity_poly.entity_id
_entity_poly.type
_entity_poly.pdbx_seq_one_letter_code
_entity_poly.pdbx_strand_id
1 'polypeptide(L)'
;MFYTIYKNTFKTLFRSVIFYLALALLIGVAIYEAIGGAYGYYDMELKELIMDTDPRFVLTKDNYMQNPNNACCANMMMYAMPLFAVISAVLVLHSNYNDRFYEIEKAGNVKSVTYFMARILALITINAVLIAFTSLLTHYWYVFSRGGVDGMGTMEMLLDSFVRVMRYVVFLAIPSLTFYITFTYAIGSIFKSGWVGAIAGMGHVVAYFMGYLMLRLQVGEIGKIYFEYLCPIPTKLRNYLYAFDTADVAAHMERSETSLGKAAACVGVLLGVSLIYSAVSYLCQRKRIQ
;
A
#
# COMPACT_ATOMS: atom_id res chain seq x y z
N MET A 1 -4.71 -20.22 -20.87
CA MET A 1 -4.36 -18.91 -21.45
C MET A 1 -4.27 -17.80 -20.41
N PHE A 2 -5.29 -17.57 -19.56
CA PHE A 2 -5.20 -16.61 -18.44
C PHE A 2 -3.94 -16.81 -17.58
N TYR A 3 -3.71 -18.02 -17.08
CA TYR A 3 -2.54 -18.36 -16.27
C TYR A 3 -1.21 -18.09 -16.97
N THR A 4 -1.13 -18.33 -18.28
CA THR A 4 0.09 -18.06 -19.06
C THR A 4 0.42 -16.58 -19.10
N ILE A 5 -0.59 -15.71 -19.31
CA ILE A 5 -0.43 -14.26 -19.32
C ILE A 5 -0.07 -13.76 -17.92
N TYR A 6 -0.77 -14.24 -16.91
CA TYR A 6 -0.48 -13.97 -15.51
C TYR A 6 0.99 -14.29 -15.17
N LYS A 7 1.45 -15.50 -15.47
CA LYS A 7 2.84 -15.92 -15.26
C LYS A 7 3.85 -15.10 -16.08
N ASN A 8 3.51 -14.73 -17.31
CA ASN A 8 4.38 -13.91 -18.16
C ASN A 8 4.54 -12.48 -17.61
N THR A 9 3.52 -11.94 -16.98
CA THR A 9 3.60 -10.63 -16.29
C THR A 9 4.64 -10.67 -15.17
N PHE A 10 4.68 -11.72 -14.37
CA PHE A 10 5.73 -11.91 -13.37
C PHE A 10 7.12 -11.98 -14.01
N LYS A 11 7.27 -12.77 -15.09
CA LYS A 11 8.55 -12.88 -15.80
C LYS A 11 9.01 -11.52 -16.35
N THR A 12 8.09 -10.68 -16.83
CA THR A 12 8.41 -9.33 -17.31
C THR A 12 8.98 -8.48 -16.18
N LEU A 13 8.37 -8.51 -14.99
CA LEU A 13 8.85 -7.79 -13.84
C LEU A 13 10.22 -8.29 -13.37
N PHE A 14 10.36 -9.59 -13.16
CA PHE A 14 11.62 -10.21 -12.69
C PHE A 14 12.79 -10.17 -13.69
N ARG A 15 12.56 -9.77 -14.93
CA ARG A 15 13.64 -9.52 -15.92
C ARG A 15 14.10 -8.07 -15.92
N SER A 16 13.39 -7.18 -15.26
CA SER A 16 13.68 -5.74 -15.26
C SER A 16 14.64 -5.37 -14.15
N VAL A 17 15.76 -4.75 -14.49
CA VAL A 17 16.69 -4.16 -13.50
C VAL A 17 16.00 -3.10 -12.67
N ILE A 18 15.11 -2.29 -13.28
CA ILE A 18 14.33 -1.24 -12.58
C ILE A 18 13.45 -1.84 -11.49
N PHE A 19 12.89 -3.05 -11.73
CA PHE A 19 12.11 -3.75 -10.72
C PHE A 19 12.95 -4.09 -9.48
N TYR A 20 14.18 -4.57 -9.68
CA TYR A 20 15.10 -4.88 -8.58
C TYR A 20 15.58 -3.64 -7.85
N LEU A 21 15.80 -2.52 -8.56
CA LEU A 21 16.10 -1.24 -7.91
C LEU A 21 14.94 -0.73 -7.06
N ALA A 22 13.70 -0.85 -7.56
CA ALA A 22 12.51 -0.52 -6.78
C ALA A 22 12.31 -1.44 -5.58
N LEU A 23 12.61 -2.73 -5.73
CA LEU A 23 12.58 -3.71 -4.63
C LEU A 23 13.65 -3.39 -3.59
N ALA A 24 14.86 -3.04 -4.01
CA ALA A 24 15.92 -2.61 -3.10
C ALA A 24 15.54 -1.33 -2.33
N LEU A 25 14.87 -0.38 -2.99
CA LEU A 25 14.33 0.81 -2.33
C LEU A 25 13.26 0.42 -1.28
N LEU A 26 12.33 -0.46 -1.64
CA LEU A 26 11.31 -0.98 -0.73
C LEU A 26 11.93 -1.64 0.51
N ILE A 27 12.93 -2.50 0.31
CA ILE A 27 13.68 -3.15 1.39
C ILE A 27 14.46 -2.11 2.21
N GLY A 28 15.08 -1.12 1.56
CA GLY A 28 15.79 -0.04 2.23
C GLY A 28 14.88 0.78 3.16
N VAL A 29 13.66 1.10 2.72
CA VAL A 29 12.65 1.76 3.57
C VAL A 29 12.25 0.84 4.72
N ALA A 30 12.06 -0.46 4.46
CA ALA A 30 11.74 -1.44 5.50
C ALA A 30 12.82 -1.51 6.59
N ILE A 31 14.10 -1.54 6.18
CA ILE A 31 15.25 -1.54 7.11
C ILE A 31 15.32 -0.22 7.88
N TYR A 32 15.13 0.91 7.20
CA TYR A 32 15.09 2.22 7.86
C TYR A 32 14.01 2.27 8.95
N GLU A 33 12.79 1.83 8.63
CA GLU A 33 11.69 1.78 9.59
C GLU A 33 11.97 0.81 10.76
N ALA A 34 12.61 -0.33 10.48
CA ALA A 34 12.92 -1.32 11.51
C ALA A 34 14.02 -0.88 12.49
N ILE A 35 15.03 -0.14 12.00
CA ILE A 35 16.24 0.21 12.78
C ILE A 35 16.23 1.68 13.19
N GLY A 36 15.79 2.58 12.29
CA GLY A 36 15.91 4.04 12.43
C GLY A 36 14.63 4.75 12.81
N GLY A 37 13.49 4.06 12.80
CA GLY A 37 12.22 4.64 13.26
C GLY A 37 12.27 4.86 14.77
N ALA A 38 12.23 6.11 15.20
CA ALA A 38 12.14 6.44 16.62
C ALA A 38 10.70 6.22 17.09
N TYR A 39 10.49 5.19 17.86
CA TYR A 39 9.19 4.84 18.44
C TYR A 39 9.17 5.18 19.92
N GLY A 40 8.01 5.45 20.44
CA GLY A 40 7.84 5.74 21.86
C GLY A 40 6.40 5.58 22.29
N TYR A 41 6.17 5.51 23.55
CA TYR A 41 4.85 5.56 24.15
C TYR A 41 4.79 6.68 25.21
N TYR A 42 3.60 7.23 25.40
CA TYR A 42 3.37 8.22 26.45
C TYR A 42 3.06 7.50 27.75
N ASP A 43 3.98 7.64 28.72
CA ASP A 43 3.77 7.11 30.06
C ASP A 43 2.84 8.04 30.83
N MET A 44 1.68 7.52 31.21
CA MET A 44 0.65 8.30 31.90
C MET A 44 0.99 8.60 33.35
N GLU A 45 1.81 7.78 34.00
CA GLU A 45 2.25 7.96 35.39
C GLU A 45 3.36 9.01 35.46
N LEU A 46 4.35 8.88 34.60
CA LEU A 46 5.48 9.81 34.51
C LEU A 46 5.12 11.10 33.75
N LYS A 47 4.01 11.10 33.01
CA LYS A 47 3.56 12.20 32.11
C LYS A 47 4.62 12.60 31.10
N GLU A 48 5.40 11.67 30.61
CA GLU A 48 6.47 11.90 29.64
C GLU A 48 6.39 10.90 28.48
N LEU A 49 7.01 11.27 27.33
CA LEU A 49 7.15 10.40 26.18
C LEU A 49 8.44 9.59 26.34
N ILE A 50 8.30 8.29 26.56
CA ILE A 50 9.43 7.35 26.62
C ILE A 50 9.71 6.85 25.21
N MET A 51 10.87 7.19 24.68
CA MET A 51 11.32 6.75 23.36
C MET A 51 11.98 5.38 23.46
N ASP A 52 11.98 4.64 22.36
CA ASP A 52 12.58 3.30 22.28
C ASP A 52 14.12 3.30 22.42
N THR A 53 14.74 4.47 22.36
CA THR A 53 16.15 4.71 22.66
C THR A 53 16.41 4.90 24.16
N ASP A 54 15.38 5.08 24.98
CA ASP A 54 15.50 5.22 26.43
C ASP A 54 15.75 3.84 27.07
N PRO A 55 16.74 3.70 27.97
CA PRO A 55 16.99 2.45 28.70
C PRO A 55 15.79 1.93 29.51
N ARG A 56 14.83 2.80 29.84
CA ARG A 56 13.59 2.45 30.55
C ARG A 56 12.51 1.89 29.60
N PHE A 57 12.75 1.94 28.28
CA PHE A 57 11.79 1.45 27.33
C PHE A 57 11.72 -0.09 27.40
N VAL A 58 10.56 -0.58 27.81
CA VAL A 58 10.23 -2.00 27.79
C VAL A 58 8.96 -2.18 26.94
N LEU A 59 9.03 -3.07 25.97
CA LEU A 59 7.89 -3.38 25.14
C LEU A 59 6.94 -4.34 25.90
N THR A 60 6.04 -3.76 26.69
CA THR A 60 4.99 -4.50 27.40
C THR A 60 3.78 -4.74 26.50
N LYS A 61 2.90 -5.66 26.90
CA LYS A 61 1.63 -5.93 26.16
C LYS A 61 0.79 -4.66 26.02
N ASP A 62 0.72 -3.82 27.03
CA ASP A 62 -0.09 -2.60 27.01
C ASP A 62 0.49 -1.52 26.09
N ASN A 63 1.81 -1.23 26.17
CA ASN A 63 2.40 -0.24 25.29
C ASN A 63 2.59 -0.75 23.86
N TYR A 64 2.77 -2.05 23.66
CA TYR A 64 2.72 -2.68 22.34
C TYR A 64 1.35 -2.52 21.70
N MET A 65 0.26 -2.65 22.47
CA MET A 65 -1.10 -2.41 22.01
C MET A 65 -1.38 -0.92 21.75
N GLN A 66 -0.78 -0.03 22.51
CA GLN A 66 -0.97 1.42 22.39
C GLN A 66 -0.08 2.06 21.33
N ASN A 67 1.01 1.40 20.91
CA ASN A 67 1.93 1.97 19.96
C ASN A 67 1.47 1.75 18.52
N PRO A 68 0.90 2.77 17.88
CA PRO A 68 0.32 2.71 16.55
C PRO A 68 1.35 2.63 15.44
N ASN A 69 2.57 3.03 15.72
CA ASN A 69 3.72 2.91 14.84
C ASN A 69 4.27 1.48 14.80
N ASN A 70 3.75 0.59 15.64
CA ASN A 70 3.85 -0.86 15.40
C ASN A 70 3.31 -1.23 14.02
N ALA A 71 2.57 -0.36 13.43
CA ALA A 71 2.37 -0.29 12.01
C ALA A 71 3.60 0.32 11.31
N CYS A 72 4.78 -0.28 11.48
CA CYS A 72 5.83 -0.15 10.45
C CYS A 72 5.25 -0.36 9.06
N CYS A 73 4.19 -1.15 9.01
CA CYS A 73 3.30 -1.30 7.90
C CYS A 73 2.65 0.00 7.44
N ALA A 74 2.19 0.87 8.34
CA ALA A 74 1.49 2.09 7.92
C ALA A 74 2.43 3.04 7.19
N ASN A 75 3.67 3.20 7.65
CA ASN A 75 4.66 4.02 6.98
C ASN A 75 5.12 3.38 5.66
N MET A 76 5.39 2.09 5.65
CA MET A 76 5.67 1.34 4.44
C MET A 76 4.55 1.49 3.40
N MET A 77 3.29 1.40 3.84
CA MET A 77 2.13 1.54 2.98
C MET A 77 1.91 2.98 2.51
N MET A 78 2.29 3.98 3.31
CA MET A 78 2.14 5.38 2.92
C MET A 78 3.19 5.85 1.92
N TYR A 79 4.43 5.38 2.01
CA TYR A 79 5.55 5.93 1.24
C TYR A 79 6.07 4.97 0.17
N ALA A 80 6.39 3.74 0.53
CA ALA A 80 7.06 2.82 -0.39
C ALA A 80 6.08 2.10 -1.33
N MET A 81 4.92 1.70 -0.83
CA MET A 81 3.92 0.95 -1.58
C MET A 81 3.41 1.69 -2.84
N PRO A 82 3.01 2.97 -2.78
CA PRO A 82 2.52 3.67 -3.95
C PRO A 82 3.57 3.77 -5.06
N LEU A 83 4.82 4.06 -4.68
CA LEU A 83 5.94 4.14 -5.63
C LEU A 83 6.18 2.79 -6.30
N PHE A 84 6.22 1.72 -5.52
CA PHE A 84 6.44 0.37 -6.05
C PHE A 84 5.30 -0.09 -6.97
N ALA A 85 4.05 0.22 -6.62
CA ALA A 85 2.88 -0.07 -7.44
C ALA A 85 2.93 0.66 -8.79
N VAL A 86 3.28 1.95 -8.80
CA VAL A 86 3.43 2.75 -10.03
C VAL A 86 4.57 2.18 -10.89
N ILE A 87 5.74 1.91 -10.32
CA ILE A 87 6.89 1.38 -11.07
C ILE A 87 6.54 0.05 -11.71
N SER A 88 5.95 -0.88 -10.95
CA SER A 88 5.58 -2.20 -11.48
C SER A 88 4.53 -2.11 -12.60
N ALA A 89 3.53 -1.23 -12.46
CA ALA A 89 2.54 -0.96 -13.49
C ALA A 89 3.17 -0.40 -14.78
N VAL A 90 4.08 0.57 -14.63
CA VAL A 90 4.82 1.19 -15.75
C VAL A 90 5.67 0.18 -16.51
N LEU A 91 6.38 -0.70 -15.81
CA LEU A 91 7.21 -1.72 -16.44
C LEU A 91 6.38 -2.65 -17.34
N VAL A 92 5.21 -3.05 -16.88
CA VAL A 92 4.30 -3.87 -17.67
C VAL A 92 3.68 -3.09 -18.83
N LEU A 93 3.31 -1.81 -18.63
CA LEU A 93 2.85 -0.93 -19.70
C LEU A 93 3.93 -0.70 -20.76
N HIS A 94 5.16 -0.43 -20.32
CA HIS A 94 6.29 -0.22 -21.25
C HIS A 94 6.52 -1.45 -22.12
N SER A 95 6.55 -2.63 -21.53
CA SER A 95 6.67 -3.89 -22.28
C SER A 95 5.52 -4.07 -23.29
N ASN A 96 4.30 -3.63 -22.95
CA ASN A 96 3.17 -3.70 -23.87
C ASN A 96 3.32 -2.81 -25.11
N TYR A 97 3.86 -1.60 -24.89
CA TYR A 97 3.89 -0.60 -25.96
C TYR A 97 5.20 -0.61 -26.77
N ASN A 98 6.31 -0.94 -26.16
CA ASN A 98 7.63 -0.88 -26.81
C ASN A 98 8.08 -2.24 -27.33
N ASP A 99 7.80 -3.33 -26.60
CA ASP A 99 8.27 -4.68 -26.98
C ASP A 99 7.28 -5.43 -27.88
N ARG A 100 6.20 -4.78 -28.30
CA ARG A 100 5.13 -5.36 -29.14
C ARG A 100 4.56 -6.67 -28.60
N PHE A 101 4.68 -6.92 -27.30
CA PHE A 101 4.10 -8.12 -26.66
C PHE A 101 2.61 -8.25 -26.97
N TYR A 102 1.98 -7.14 -27.15
CA TYR A 102 0.59 -7.01 -27.53
C TYR A 102 0.26 -7.63 -28.89
N GLU A 103 1.14 -7.46 -29.89
CA GLU A 103 0.96 -8.03 -31.24
C GLU A 103 1.12 -9.55 -31.22
N ILE A 104 2.05 -10.05 -30.41
CA ILE A 104 2.30 -11.50 -30.23
C ILE A 104 1.09 -12.18 -29.59
N GLU A 105 0.49 -11.51 -28.60
CA GLU A 105 -0.67 -12.06 -27.89
C GLU A 105 -1.96 -11.96 -28.73
N LYS A 106 -2.09 -10.93 -29.57
CA LYS A 106 -3.14 -10.83 -30.58
C LYS A 106 -3.09 -12.00 -31.56
N ALA A 107 -1.91 -12.35 -32.04
CA ALA A 107 -1.72 -13.51 -32.92
C ALA A 107 -2.18 -14.82 -32.25
N GLY A 108 -2.12 -14.90 -30.91
CA GLY A 108 -2.62 -16.03 -30.12
C GLY A 108 -4.14 -16.07 -29.87
N ASN A 109 -4.92 -15.20 -30.49
CA ASN A 109 -6.39 -15.12 -30.42
C ASN A 109 -6.93 -15.02 -28.96
N VAL A 110 -6.23 -14.25 -28.10
CA VAL A 110 -6.63 -14.04 -26.70
C VAL A 110 -7.74 -13.00 -26.61
N LYS A 111 -8.78 -13.30 -25.85
CA LYS A 111 -9.82 -12.30 -25.54
C LYS A 111 -9.21 -11.13 -24.74
N SER A 112 -9.44 -9.90 -25.21
CA SER A 112 -8.90 -8.67 -24.58
C SER A 112 -9.17 -8.56 -23.08
N VAL A 113 -10.37 -9.01 -22.63
CA VAL A 113 -10.73 -9.01 -21.19
C VAL A 113 -9.80 -9.94 -20.42
N THR A 114 -9.58 -11.16 -20.91
CA THR A 114 -8.72 -12.16 -20.27
C THR A 114 -7.29 -11.64 -20.12
N TYR A 115 -6.80 -11.00 -21.17
CA TYR A 115 -5.49 -10.39 -21.17
C TYR A 115 -5.35 -9.29 -20.12
N PHE A 116 -6.27 -8.33 -20.15
CA PHE A 116 -6.27 -7.18 -19.24
C PHE A 116 -6.38 -7.63 -17.78
N MET A 117 -7.35 -8.48 -17.47
CA MET A 117 -7.57 -8.96 -16.10
C MET A 117 -6.41 -9.77 -15.55
N ALA A 118 -5.79 -10.63 -16.39
CA ALA A 118 -4.62 -11.41 -15.96
C ALA A 118 -3.44 -10.52 -15.56
N ARG A 119 -3.20 -9.43 -16.29
CA ARG A 119 -2.11 -8.50 -16.00
C ARG A 119 -2.37 -7.66 -14.75
N ILE A 120 -3.54 -7.08 -14.63
CA ILE A 120 -3.91 -6.28 -13.44
C ILE A 120 -3.85 -7.17 -12.19
N LEU A 121 -4.42 -8.37 -12.26
CA LEU A 121 -4.40 -9.28 -11.12
C LEU A 121 -2.97 -9.72 -10.76
N ALA A 122 -2.09 -9.97 -11.74
CA ALA A 122 -0.70 -10.29 -11.49
C ALA A 122 0.04 -9.15 -10.78
N LEU A 123 -0.21 -7.90 -11.22
CA LEU A 123 0.38 -6.71 -10.59
C LEU A 123 -0.12 -6.53 -9.16
N ILE A 124 -1.42 -6.67 -8.91
CA ILE A 124 -1.97 -6.58 -7.55
C ILE A 124 -1.35 -7.67 -6.67
N THR A 125 -1.31 -8.91 -7.16
CA THR A 125 -0.78 -10.04 -6.37
C THR A 125 0.68 -9.86 -5.99
N ILE A 126 1.56 -9.52 -6.95
CA ILE A 126 2.98 -9.37 -6.63
C ILE A 126 3.24 -8.22 -5.67
N ASN A 127 2.56 -7.09 -5.87
CA ASN A 127 2.69 -5.94 -4.99
C ASN A 127 2.17 -6.29 -3.58
N ALA A 128 1.00 -6.91 -3.46
CA ALA A 128 0.42 -7.30 -2.18
C ALA A 128 1.32 -8.29 -1.42
N VAL A 129 1.87 -9.30 -2.11
CA VAL A 129 2.78 -10.28 -1.50
C VAL A 129 4.06 -9.63 -1.02
N LEU A 130 4.69 -8.78 -1.83
CA LEU A 130 5.93 -8.11 -1.44
C LEU A 130 5.73 -7.13 -0.30
N ILE A 131 4.64 -6.35 -0.30
CA ILE A 131 4.30 -5.46 0.81
C ILE A 131 3.99 -6.25 2.09
N ALA A 132 3.22 -7.33 1.99
CA ALA A 132 2.93 -8.19 3.13
C ALA A 132 4.23 -8.76 3.74
N PHE A 133 5.10 -9.28 2.88
CA PHE A 133 6.36 -9.88 3.29
C PHE A 133 7.30 -8.87 3.94
N THR A 134 7.53 -7.72 3.29
CA THR A 134 8.40 -6.67 3.83
C THR A 134 7.83 -6.08 5.13
N SER A 135 6.53 -5.86 5.20
CA SER A 135 5.88 -5.35 6.42
C SER A 135 5.98 -6.34 7.57
N LEU A 136 5.80 -7.65 7.32
CA LEU A 136 5.98 -8.69 8.34
C LEU A 136 7.42 -8.75 8.83
N LEU A 137 8.39 -8.75 7.91
CA LEU A 137 9.81 -8.75 8.29
C LEU A 137 10.17 -7.52 9.14
N THR A 138 9.72 -6.33 8.72
CA THR A 138 9.96 -5.09 9.45
C THR A 138 9.37 -5.15 10.85
N HIS A 139 8.11 -5.61 10.96
CA HIS A 139 7.41 -5.72 12.23
C HIS A 139 8.06 -6.75 13.15
N TYR A 140 8.40 -7.93 12.65
CA TYR A 140 9.10 -8.94 13.44
C TYR A 140 10.48 -8.47 13.89
N TRP A 141 11.24 -7.82 12.97
CA TRP A 141 12.54 -7.25 13.35
C TRP A 141 12.38 -6.21 14.46
N TYR A 142 11.40 -5.31 14.35
CA TYR A 142 11.11 -4.32 15.38
C TYR A 142 10.86 -4.96 16.75
N VAL A 143 10.01 -5.97 16.80
CA VAL A 143 9.65 -6.65 18.05
C VAL A 143 10.81 -7.46 18.62
N PHE A 144 11.45 -8.29 17.79
CA PHE A 144 12.52 -9.17 18.26
C PHE A 144 13.82 -8.43 18.62
N SER A 145 14.15 -7.35 17.94
CA SER A 145 15.33 -6.53 18.28
C SER A 145 15.23 -5.87 19.65
N ARG A 146 14.03 -5.78 20.21
CA ARG A 146 13.76 -5.24 21.56
C ARG A 146 13.53 -6.32 22.62
N GLY A 147 13.89 -7.56 22.30
CA GLY A 147 13.77 -8.68 23.25
C GLY A 147 12.38 -9.33 23.29
N GLY A 148 11.49 -8.95 22.36
CA GLY A 148 10.10 -9.41 22.35
C GLY A 148 9.17 -8.48 23.12
N VAL A 149 7.95 -8.95 23.41
CA VAL A 149 6.94 -8.23 24.19
C VAL A 149 6.84 -8.88 25.56
N ASP A 150 7.08 -8.12 26.60
CA ASP A 150 7.00 -8.63 27.98
C ASP A 150 5.56 -9.09 28.29
N GLY A 151 5.45 -10.25 28.92
CA GLY A 151 4.17 -10.88 29.22
C GLY A 151 3.49 -11.61 28.05
N MET A 152 4.12 -11.68 26.85
CA MET A 152 3.62 -12.45 25.70
C MET A 152 4.52 -13.64 25.36
N GLY A 153 3.92 -14.81 25.13
CA GLY A 153 4.65 -15.96 24.59
C GLY A 153 5.06 -15.75 23.13
N THR A 154 6.20 -16.32 22.70
CA THR A 154 6.73 -16.16 21.34
C THR A 154 5.69 -16.47 20.25
N MET A 155 4.91 -17.54 20.41
CA MET A 155 3.90 -17.94 19.43
C MET A 155 2.71 -16.96 19.40
N GLU A 156 2.28 -16.47 20.57
CA GLU A 156 1.24 -15.45 20.69
C GLU A 156 1.66 -14.16 19.98
N MET A 157 2.90 -13.73 20.20
CA MET A 157 3.49 -12.56 19.60
C MET A 157 3.59 -12.67 18.06
N LEU A 158 4.03 -13.83 17.54
CA LEU A 158 4.10 -14.06 16.10
C LEU A 158 2.70 -14.02 15.44
N LEU A 159 1.73 -14.65 16.08
CA LEU A 159 0.37 -14.69 15.56
C LEU A 159 -0.30 -13.31 15.61
N ASP A 160 -0.16 -12.58 16.70
CA ASP A 160 -0.71 -11.24 16.84
C ASP A 160 -0.10 -10.28 15.80
N SER A 161 1.23 -10.30 15.64
CA SER A 161 1.94 -9.53 14.62
C SER A 161 1.45 -9.85 13.22
N PHE A 162 1.26 -11.13 12.92
CA PHE A 162 0.72 -11.56 11.62
C PHE A 162 -0.69 -11.01 11.38
N VAL A 163 -1.59 -11.14 12.33
CA VAL A 163 -2.97 -10.66 12.23
C VAL A 163 -3.02 -9.14 12.02
N ARG A 164 -2.19 -8.39 12.75
CA ARG A 164 -2.10 -6.92 12.61
C ARG A 164 -1.66 -6.53 11.22
N VAL A 165 -0.53 -7.09 10.76
CA VAL A 165 -0.01 -6.79 9.42
C VAL A 165 -1.02 -7.15 8.34
N MET A 166 -1.61 -8.35 8.41
CA MET A 166 -2.60 -8.80 7.43
C MET A 166 -3.85 -7.92 7.40
N ARG A 167 -4.29 -7.39 8.53
CA ARG A 167 -5.40 -6.43 8.57
C ARG A 167 -5.11 -5.18 7.72
N TYR A 168 -3.92 -4.59 7.86
CA TYR A 168 -3.52 -3.45 7.04
C TYR A 168 -3.32 -3.83 5.56
N VAL A 169 -2.73 -4.99 5.30
CA VAL A 169 -2.52 -5.45 3.92
C VAL A 169 -3.86 -5.65 3.20
N VAL A 170 -4.81 -6.34 3.82
CA VAL A 170 -6.09 -6.67 3.19
C VAL A 170 -6.97 -5.43 3.02
N PHE A 171 -7.12 -4.63 4.07
CA PHE A 171 -8.12 -3.56 4.07
C PHE A 171 -7.57 -2.21 3.60
N LEU A 172 -6.27 -1.97 3.66
CA LEU A 172 -5.66 -0.72 3.21
C LEU A 172 -4.77 -0.90 1.98
N ALA A 173 -3.78 -1.80 2.05
CA ALA A 173 -2.80 -1.93 0.98
C ALA A 173 -3.42 -2.42 -0.33
N ILE A 174 -4.20 -3.49 -0.33
CA ILE A 174 -4.80 -4.04 -1.56
C ILE A 174 -5.71 -3.04 -2.28
N PRO A 175 -6.66 -2.34 -1.63
CA PRO A 175 -7.45 -1.30 -2.27
C PRO A 175 -6.59 -0.16 -2.82
N SER A 176 -5.60 0.31 -2.06
CA SER A 176 -4.71 1.40 -2.47
C SER A 176 -3.81 1.00 -3.63
N LEU A 177 -3.23 -0.21 -3.61
CA LEU A 177 -2.45 -0.78 -4.72
C LEU A 177 -3.29 -0.87 -5.99
N THR A 178 -4.52 -1.37 -5.85
CA THR A 178 -5.46 -1.48 -6.97
C THR A 178 -5.73 -0.11 -7.59
N PHE A 179 -5.92 0.91 -6.77
CA PHE A 179 -6.06 2.29 -7.23
C PHE A 179 -4.84 2.76 -8.02
N TYR A 180 -3.62 2.68 -7.46
CA TYR A 180 -2.42 3.18 -8.13
C TYR A 180 -2.10 2.43 -9.42
N ILE A 181 -2.25 1.12 -9.41
CA ILE A 181 -2.04 0.27 -10.60
C ILE A 181 -3.03 0.66 -11.70
N THR A 182 -4.32 0.72 -11.38
CA THR A 182 -5.36 0.99 -12.39
C THR A 182 -5.33 2.42 -12.89
N PHE A 183 -5.02 3.39 -12.03
CA PHE A 183 -4.80 4.79 -12.42
C PHE A 183 -3.63 4.93 -13.40
N THR A 184 -2.47 4.37 -13.06
CA THR A 184 -1.28 4.38 -13.92
C THR A 184 -1.56 3.74 -15.26
N TYR A 185 -2.26 2.60 -15.24
CA TYR A 185 -2.70 1.89 -16.46
C TYR A 185 -3.67 2.71 -17.29
N ALA A 186 -4.64 3.40 -16.69
CA ALA A 186 -5.62 4.21 -17.39
C ALA A 186 -4.93 5.34 -18.16
N ILE A 187 -4.11 6.13 -17.47
CA ILE A 187 -3.41 7.26 -18.08
C ILE A 187 -2.42 6.77 -19.16
N GLY A 188 -1.63 5.75 -18.86
CA GLY A 188 -0.71 5.17 -19.84
C GLY A 188 -1.42 4.59 -21.07
N SER A 189 -2.61 4.03 -20.90
CA SER A 189 -3.43 3.49 -22.01
C SER A 189 -4.04 4.58 -22.87
N ILE A 190 -4.52 5.67 -22.27
CA ILE A 190 -5.06 6.85 -22.99
C ILE A 190 -3.99 7.43 -23.91
N PHE A 191 -2.81 7.72 -23.37
CA PHE A 191 -1.71 8.36 -24.08
C PHE A 191 -0.80 7.36 -24.84
N LYS A 192 -1.09 6.08 -24.76
CA LYS A 192 -0.33 5.00 -25.42
C LYS A 192 1.16 5.01 -25.05
N SER A 193 1.49 5.37 -23.83
CA SER A 193 2.84 5.53 -23.35
C SER A 193 2.98 5.10 -21.89
N GLY A 194 3.91 4.19 -21.64
CA GLY A 194 4.28 3.82 -20.28
C GLY A 194 4.89 5.01 -19.51
N TRP A 195 5.63 5.88 -20.19
CA TRP A 195 6.24 7.07 -19.57
C TRP A 195 5.22 8.09 -19.08
N VAL A 196 4.15 8.33 -19.86
CA VAL A 196 3.07 9.23 -19.41
C VAL A 196 2.34 8.64 -18.22
N GLY A 197 2.11 7.33 -18.20
CA GLY A 197 1.59 6.62 -17.02
C GLY A 197 2.52 6.78 -15.81
N ALA A 198 3.85 6.70 -16.02
CA ALA A 198 4.85 6.92 -14.97
C ALA A 198 4.77 8.32 -14.38
N ILE A 199 4.81 9.35 -15.23
CA ILE A 199 4.76 10.76 -14.81
C ILE A 199 3.46 11.04 -14.04
N ALA A 200 2.32 10.57 -14.53
CA ALA A 200 1.04 10.76 -13.87
C ALA A 200 0.97 10.01 -12.52
N GLY A 201 1.39 8.74 -12.49
CA GLY A 201 1.39 7.93 -11.28
C GLY A 201 2.32 8.49 -10.21
N MET A 202 3.57 8.82 -10.56
CA MET A 202 4.53 9.44 -9.65
C MET A 202 4.09 10.83 -9.22
N GLY A 203 3.59 11.64 -10.16
CA GLY A 203 3.03 12.97 -9.86
C GLY A 203 1.88 12.89 -8.85
N HIS A 204 1.00 11.89 -8.98
CA HIS A 204 -0.07 11.68 -8.03
C HIS A 204 0.46 11.26 -6.63
N VAL A 205 1.49 10.40 -6.56
CA VAL A 205 2.14 10.02 -5.29
C VAL A 205 2.74 11.25 -4.61
N VAL A 206 3.48 12.08 -5.37
CA VAL A 206 4.08 13.31 -4.84
C VAL A 206 3.00 14.31 -4.41
N ALA A 207 1.96 14.51 -5.23
CA ALA A 207 0.86 15.41 -4.90
C ALA A 207 0.10 14.95 -3.63
N TYR A 208 -0.13 13.64 -3.49
CA TYR A 208 -0.70 13.06 -2.29
C TYR A 208 0.17 13.36 -1.06
N PHE A 209 1.48 13.09 -1.15
CA PHE A 209 2.42 13.28 -0.06
C PHE A 209 2.51 14.76 0.35
N MET A 210 2.69 15.66 -0.61
CA MET A 210 2.76 17.11 -0.38
C MET A 210 1.42 17.64 0.18
N GLY A 211 0.31 17.21 -0.39
CA GLY A 211 -1.02 17.55 0.11
C GLY A 211 -1.23 17.08 1.55
N TYR A 212 -0.82 15.86 1.89
CA TYR A 212 -0.91 15.35 3.25
C TYR A 212 -0.06 16.16 4.25
N LEU A 213 1.14 16.59 3.86
CA LEU A 213 1.96 17.49 4.67
C LEU A 213 1.31 18.87 4.83
N MET A 214 0.72 19.41 3.76
CA MET A 214 0.07 20.72 3.78
C MET A 214 -1.30 20.73 4.47
N LEU A 215 -1.97 19.58 4.57
CA LEU A 215 -3.22 19.45 5.32
C LEU A 215 -3.12 19.79 6.79
N ARG A 216 -1.93 19.61 7.36
CA ARG A 216 -1.65 20.15 8.69
C ARG A 216 -1.67 21.68 8.73
N LEU A 217 -1.71 22.36 7.56
CA LEU A 217 -1.50 23.79 7.38
C LEU A 217 -2.72 24.56 6.83
N GLN A 218 -3.92 23.99 6.72
CA GLN A 218 -5.16 24.64 6.23
C GLN A 218 -5.54 24.33 4.77
N VAL A 219 -6.01 23.13 4.49
CA VAL A 219 -6.78 22.87 3.26
C VAL A 219 -8.27 23.02 3.58
N GLY A 220 -9.02 23.78 2.75
CA GLY A 220 -10.47 23.98 2.93
C GLY A 220 -11.25 22.65 2.93
N GLU A 221 -12.56 22.72 3.17
CA GLU A 221 -13.41 21.55 3.37
C GLU A 221 -13.31 20.49 2.25
N ILE A 222 -13.14 20.91 0.99
CA ILE A 222 -12.98 19.99 -0.16
C ILE A 222 -11.72 19.14 -0.02
N GLY A 223 -10.60 19.76 0.37
CA GLY A 223 -9.36 19.04 0.64
C GLY A 223 -9.50 18.06 1.81
N LYS A 224 -10.21 18.46 2.87
CA LYS A 224 -10.50 17.59 4.00
C LYS A 224 -11.27 16.34 3.55
N ILE A 225 -12.35 16.50 2.78
CA ILE A 225 -13.14 15.39 2.24
C ILE A 225 -12.25 14.47 1.38
N TYR A 226 -11.41 15.05 0.51
CA TYR A 226 -10.51 14.25 -0.33
C TYR A 226 -9.59 13.35 0.51
N PHE A 227 -8.90 13.89 1.50
CA PHE A 227 -7.97 13.12 2.32
C PHE A 227 -8.64 12.18 3.31
N GLU A 228 -9.84 12.52 3.76
CA GLU A 228 -10.59 11.66 4.65
C GLU A 228 -11.16 10.42 3.94
N TYR A 229 -11.63 10.55 2.70
CA TYR A 229 -12.42 9.51 2.02
C TYR A 229 -11.94 9.12 0.63
N LEU A 230 -11.41 10.05 -0.17
CA LEU A 230 -11.23 9.86 -1.61
C LEU A 230 -9.79 9.57 -2.02
N CYS A 231 -8.82 9.93 -1.19
CA CYS A 231 -7.41 9.70 -1.51
C CYS A 231 -7.07 8.19 -1.46
N PRO A 232 -5.97 7.78 -2.06
CA PRO A 232 -5.57 6.37 -2.09
C PRO A 232 -5.32 5.74 -0.72
N ILE A 233 -5.03 6.56 0.29
CA ILE A 233 -4.86 6.10 1.68
C ILE A 233 -5.75 6.97 2.58
N PRO A 234 -7.07 6.70 2.63
CA PRO A 234 -8.02 7.55 3.33
C PRO A 234 -7.77 7.57 4.84
N THR A 235 -7.75 8.76 5.42
CA THR A 235 -7.49 8.94 6.85
C THR A 235 -8.54 8.22 7.71
N LYS A 236 -9.81 8.24 7.31
CA LYS A 236 -10.87 7.55 8.07
C LYS A 236 -10.69 6.03 8.07
N LEU A 237 -10.27 5.44 6.96
CA LEU A 237 -9.95 4.02 6.88
C LEU A 237 -8.72 3.68 7.73
N ARG A 238 -7.66 4.45 7.58
CA ARG A 238 -6.43 4.26 8.37
C ARG A 238 -6.71 4.35 9.87
N ASN A 239 -7.40 5.39 10.32
CA ASN A 239 -7.73 5.58 11.73
C ASN A 239 -8.65 4.47 12.26
N TYR A 240 -9.56 3.95 11.43
CA TYR A 240 -10.38 2.81 11.80
C TYR A 240 -9.54 1.55 12.06
N LEU A 241 -8.62 1.22 11.14
CA LEU A 241 -7.72 0.07 11.30
C LEU A 241 -6.81 0.24 12.51
N TYR A 242 -6.35 1.46 12.73
CA TYR A 242 -5.52 1.87 13.83
C TYR A 242 -6.20 1.73 15.20
N ALA A 243 -7.50 1.98 15.27
CA ALA A 243 -8.24 1.86 16.53
C ALA A 243 -8.06 0.45 17.17
N PHE A 244 -7.95 -0.60 16.35
CA PHE A 244 -7.73 -1.97 16.84
C PHE A 244 -6.33 -2.22 17.41
N ASP A 245 -5.41 -1.27 17.25
CA ASP A 245 -4.07 -1.32 17.83
C ASP A 245 -3.98 -0.45 19.10
N THR A 246 -5.09 0.07 19.59
CA THR A 246 -5.16 0.87 20.82
C THR A 246 -5.81 0.09 21.95
N ALA A 247 -5.49 0.43 23.20
CA ALA A 247 -6.07 -0.20 24.37
C ALA A 247 -7.58 0.10 24.50
N ASP A 248 -8.02 1.30 24.07
CA ASP A 248 -9.41 1.71 24.05
C ASP A 248 -9.89 2.01 22.63
N VAL A 249 -10.39 0.98 21.99
CA VAL A 249 -10.91 1.02 20.61
C VAL A 249 -12.05 2.02 20.48
N ALA A 250 -12.99 2.04 21.43
CA ALA A 250 -14.18 2.89 21.36
C ALA A 250 -13.81 4.36 21.48
N ALA A 251 -13.01 4.73 22.48
CA ALA A 251 -12.55 6.11 22.66
C ALA A 251 -11.70 6.60 21.50
N HIS A 252 -10.89 5.73 20.87
CA HIS A 252 -10.13 6.11 19.69
C HIS A 252 -11.03 6.35 18.48
N MET A 253 -12.01 5.49 18.25
CA MET A 253 -12.99 5.65 17.17
C MET A 253 -13.79 6.94 17.31
N GLU A 254 -14.21 7.27 18.54
CA GLU A 254 -14.93 8.52 18.84
C GLU A 254 -14.04 9.74 18.57
N ARG A 255 -12.83 9.79 19.15
CA ARG A 255 -11.89 10.91 18.95
C ARG A 255 -11.50 11.14 17.50
N SER A 256 -11.32 10.10 16.73
CA SER A 256 -10.97 10.17 15.30
C SER A 256 -12.20 10.30 14.38
N GLU A 257 -13.39 10.35 14.96
CA GLU A 257 -14.66 10.40 14.23
C GLU A 257 -14.77 9.32 13.15
N THR A 258 -14.29 8.12 13.44
CA THR A 258 -14.30 7.01 12.50
C THR A 258 -15.29 5.93 12.91
N SER A 259 -15.69 5.10 11.96
CA SER A 259 -16.61 3.97 12.18
C SER A 259 -16.45 2.94 11.08
N LEU A 260 -16.99 1.74 11.30
CA LEU A 260 -17.03 0.68 10.28
C LEU A 260 -17.68 1.17 8.98
N GLY A 261 -18.79 1.93 9.08
CA GLY A 261 -19.48 2.47 7.90
C GLY A 261 -18.61 3.44 7.10
N LYS A 262 -17.90 4.36 7.78
CA LYS A 262 -16.98 5.29 7.13
C LYS A 262 -15.78 4.57 6.50
N ALA A 263 -15.22 3.57 7.19
CA ALA A 263 -14.12 2.76 6.66
C ALA A 263 -14.56 1.94 5.43
N ALA A 264 -15.72 1.31 5.50
CA ALA A 264 -16.30 0.57 4.37
C ALA A 264 -16.58 1.48 3.16
N ALA A 265 -17.08 2.71 3.40
CA ALA A 265 -17.26 3.71 2.36
C ALA A 265 -15.93 4.06 1.67
N CYS A 266 -14.84 4.25 2.43
CA CYS A 266 -13.51 4.49 1.84
C CYS A 266 -13.06 3.36 0.93
N VAL A 267 -13.18 2.10 1.37
CA VAL A 267 -12.83 0.93 0.54
C VAL A 267 -13.72 0.86 -0.70
N GLY A 268 -15.03 1.09 -0.54
CA GLY A 268 -15.97 1.13 -1.64
C GLY A 268 -15.63 2.18 -2.70
N VAL A 269 -15.26 3.39 -2.28
CA VAL A 269 -14.81 4.47 -3.16
C VAL A 269 -13.53 4.07 -3.90
N LEU A 270 -12.51 3.57 -3.19
CA LEU A 270 -11.26 3.14 -3.82
C LEU A 270 -11.48 2.07 -4.88
N LEU A 271 -12.27 1.04 -4.56
CA LEU A 271 -12.58 -0.02 -5.51
C LEU A 271 -13.45 0.47 -6.66
N GLY A 272 -14.43 1.33 -6.40
CA GLY A 272 -15.29 1.94 -7.42
C GLY A 272 -14.50 2.77 -8.42
N VAL A 273 -13.62 3.64 -7.95
CA VAL A 273 -12.74 4.45 -8.80
C VAL A 273 -11.75 3.56 -9.57
N SER A 274 -11.21 2.51 -8.93
CA SER A 274 -10.34 1.54 -9.58
C SER A 274 -11.05 0.77 -10.71
N LEU A 275 -12.32 0.45 -10.54
CA LEU A 275 -13.14 -0.15 -11.61
C LEU A 275 -13.33 0.80 -12.78
N ILE A 276 -13.58 2.09 -12.55
CA ILE A 276 -13.69 3.12 -13.60
C ILE A 276 -12.37 3.20 -14.37
N TYR A 277 -11.22 3.30 -13.69
CA TYR A 277 -9.91 3.32 -14.36
C TYR A 277 -9.63 2.02 -15.11
N SER A 278 -10.02 0.88 -14.58
CA SER A 278 -9.91 -0.40 -15.25
C SER A 278 -10.74 -0.44 -16.53
N ALA A 279 -11.98 0.06 -16.49
CA ALA A 279 -12.84 0.14 -17.65
C ALA A 279 -12.27 1.08 -18.73
N VAL A 280 -11.78 2.25 -18.36
CA VAL A 280 -11.09 3.19 -19.27
C VAL A 280 -9.88 2.52 -19.92
N SER A 281 -9.01 1.90 -19.14
CA SER A 281 -7.85 1.17 -19.64
C SER A 281 -8.24 0.09 -20.64
N TYR A 282 -9.24 -0.71 -20.27
CA TYR A 282 -9.73 -1.80 -21.12
C TYR A 282 -10.27 -1.28 -22.45
N LEU A 283 -11.11 -0.23 -22.43
CA LEU A 283 -11.68 0.36 -23.64
C LEU A 283 -10.60 0.94 -24.57
N CYS A 284 -9.59 1.61 -24.00
CA CYS A 284 -8.47 2.13 -24.77
C CYS A 284 -7.63 1.03 -25.40
N GLN A 285 -7.43 -0.09 -24.70
CA GLN A 285 -6.69 -1.24 -25.20
C GLN A 285 -7.50 -2.05 -26.22
N ARG A 286 -8.79 -2.25 -26.00
CA ARG A 286 -9.68 -2.98 -26.94
C ARG A 286 -9.69 -2.39 -28.33
N LYS A 287 -9.74 -1.05 -28.48
CA LYS A 287 -9.67 -0.36 -29.78
C LYS A 287 -8.39 -0.67 -30.59
N ARG A 288 -7.39 -1.25 -29.97
CA ARG A 288 -6.14 -1.65 -30.61
C ARG A 288 -6.11 -3.12 -31.02
N ILE A 289 -6.90 -3.94 -30.36
CA ILE A 289 -6.97 -5.38 -30.63
C ILE A 289 -7.88 -5.67 -31.82
N GLN A 290 -8.84 -4.78 -32.08
CA GLN A 290 -9.68 -4.81 -33.27
C GLN A 290 -8.99 -4.16 -34.46
#